data_15c7c74464e0c0f0ddefd10f280b60c2
#
_entry.id   15c7c74464e0c0f0ddefd10f280b60c2
#
_cell.length_a   1.000
_cell.length_b   1.000
_cell.length_c   1.000
_cell.angle_alpha   90.00
_cell.angle_beta   90.00
_cell.angle_gamma   90.00
#
_symmetry.space_group_name_H-M   'P 1'
#
loop_
_entity.id
_entity.type
_entity.pdbx_description
1 polymer ?
#
loop_
_entity_poly.entity_id
_entity_poly.type
_entity_poly.pdbx_seq_one_letter_code
_entity_poly.pdbx_strand_id
1 'polypeptide(L)'
;MYCVKCGAELADSEKKCPLCGTTAFHPELPRTIADPPFPPDRRIRPEDVNRSGVLFVLTVLALLPAVICLLCDWRINGGIVWSGYASGAIALLYVLAVLPLWFRHPNPVIFVPVDFVAIGLYLLYVNLATGGHWFLSFAFPVTGAIGLLVSAMVALTHYLHSGYLYIYGGGLILGGGLAVLIEFLLNLTFHLHQTFFWSFYPLAAGVILGLMLIVIAICKPLRESLRRKFFL
;
A
#
# COMPACT_ATOMS: atom_id res chain seq x y z
N MET A 1 -38.43 34.01 -5.59
CA MET A 1 -38.00 35.40 -5.98
C MET A 1 -37.25 35.36 -7.30
N TYR A 2 -37.07 36.51 -7.99
CA TYR A 2 -36.35 36.56 -9.26
C TYR A 2 -35.03 37.34 -9.11
N CYS A 3 -33.98 36.88 -9.79
CA CYS A 3 -32.72 37.59 -9.79
C CYS A 3 -32.84 38.92 -10.57
N VAL A 4 -32.45 40.02 -9.94
CA VAL A 4 -32.52 41.38 -10.52
C VAL A 4 -31.61 41.54 -11.74
N LYS A 5 -30.51 40.74 -11.84
CA LYS A 5 -29.52 40.87 -12.91
C LYS A 5 -29.82 39.96 -14.13
N CYS A 6 -30.22 38.72 -13.93
CA CYS A 6 -30.43 37.77 -15.03
C CYS A 6 -31.84 37.21 -15.16
N GLY A 7 -32.78 37.62 -14.29
CA GLY A 7 -34.20 37.23 -14.37
C GLY A 7 -34.47 35.76 -13.97
N ALA A 8 -33.47 35.02 -13.51
CA ALA A 8 -33.67 33.64 -13.09
C ALA A 8 -34.53 33.56 -11.85
N GLU A 9 -35.45 32.59 -11.82
CA GLU A 9 -36.24 32.28 -10.65
C GLU A 9 -35.35 31.65 -9.56
N LEU A 10 -35.43 32.21 -8.36
CA LEU A 10 -34.62 31.77 -7.21
C LEU A 10 -35.56 31.27 -6.12
N ALA A 11 -35.17 30.20 -5.46
CA ALA A 11 -35.86 29.80 -4.23
C ALA A 11 -35.67 30.85 -3.13
N ASP A 12 -36.60 30.93 -2.20
CA ASP A 12 -36.56 31.95 -1.14
C ASP A 12 -35.42 31.74 -0.13
N SER A 13 -34.83 30.57 -0.12
CA SER A 13 -33.65 30.21 0.70
C SER A 13 -32.29 30.59 0.08
N GLU A 14 -32.26 30.98 -1.21
CA GLU A 14 -31.03 31.24 -1.93
C GLU A 14 -30.41 32.60 -1.59
N LYS A 15 -29.11 32.61 -1.22
CA LYS A 15 -28.36 33.82 -0.88
C LYS A 15 -27.70 34.47 -2.09
N LYS A 16 -27.44 33.70 -3.14
CA LYS A 16 -26.81 34.14 -4.38
C LYS A 16 -27.44 33.43 -5.56
N CYS A 17 -27.58 34.14 -6.66
CA CYS A 17 -28.05 33.54 -7.90
C CYS A 17 -26.99 32.52 -8.42
N PRO A 18 -27.37 31.27 -8.68
CA PRO A 18 -26.44 30.24 -9.18
C PRO A 18 -25.94 30.53 -10.61
N LEU A 19 -26.71 31.33 -11.40
CA LEU A 19 -26.33 31.62 -12.77
C LEU A 19 -25.39 32.82 -12.93
N CYS A 20 -25.58 33.90 -12.17
CA CYS A 20 -24.81 35.13 -12.35
C CYS A 20 -24.03 35.56 -11.09
N GLY A 21 -24.11 34.81 -9.99
CA GLY A 21 -23.39 35.09 -8.73
C GLY A 21 -23.90 36.34 -7.97
N THR A 22 -24.93 37.03 -8.45
CA THR A 22 -25.48 38.23 -7.81
C THR A 22 -26.14 37.88 -6.48
N THR A 23 -25.86 38.64 -5.42
CA THR A 23 -26.47 38.45 -4.11
C THR A 23 -27.96 38.70 -4.17
N ALA A 24 -28.77 37.74 -3.77
CA ALA A 24 -30.23 37.88 -3.70
C ALA A 24 -30.62 38.53 -2.36
N PHE A 25 -31.31 39.67 -2.43
CA PHE A 25 -31.80 40.40 -1.26
C PHE A 25 -33.25 40.80 -1.46
N HIS A 26 -34.09 40.45 -0.50
CA HIS A 26 -35.47 40.92 -0.45
C HIS A 26 -35.76 41.52 0.93
N PRO A 27 -36.13 42.80 1.03
CA PRO A 27 -36.26 43.47 2.32
C PRO A 27 -37.43 42.94 3.19
N GLU A 28 -38.47 42.40 2.55
CA GLU A 28 -39.69 41.98 3.23
C GLU A 28 -39.80 40.47 3.52
N LEU A 29 -38.92 39.67 2.93
CA LEU A 29 -38.90 38.25 3.20
C LEU A 29 -37.92 37.94 4.33
N PRO A 30 -38.41 37.60 5.56
CA PRO A 30 -37.49 37.11 6.60
C PRO A 30 -36.85 35.83 6.11
N ARG A 31 -35.53 35.75 6.17
CA ARG A 31 -34.81 34.55 5.87
C ARG A 31 -35.15 33.50 6.92
N THR A 32 -36.20 32.76 6.70
CA THR A 32 -36.43 31.51 7.43
C THR A 32 -35.37 30.50 6.93
N ILE A 33 -34.35 30.31 7.72
CA ILE A 33 -33.48 29.14 7.57
C ILE A 33 -34.39 27.98 7.99
N ALA A 34 -35.11 27.39 7.01
CA ALA A 34 -35.75 26.12 7.27
C ALA A 34 -34.66 25.13 7.66
N ASP A 35 -34.79 24.58 8.85
CA ASP A 35 -33.90 23.45 9.24
C ASP A 35 -33.98 22.41 8.12
N PRO A 36 -32.86 21.93 7.61
CA PRO A 36 -32.87 20.95 6.55
C PRO A 36 -33.72 19.76 7.00
N PRO A 37 -34.65 19.26 6.15
CA PRO A 37 -35.60 18.19 6.53
C PRO A 37 -34.92 16.88 6.92
N PHE A 38 -33.63 16.80 6.70
CA PHE A 38 -32.79 15.66 7.10
C PHE A 38 -31.72 16.15 8.09
N PRO A 39 -31.42 15.37 9.15
CA PRO A 39 -30.32 15.69 10.03
C PRO A 39 -29.03 15.74 9.19
N PRO A 40 -28.08 16.64 9.54
CA PRO A 40 -26.81 16.72 8.81
C PRO A 40 -26.20 15.33 8.76
N ASP A 41 -25.82 14.91 7.55
CA ASP A 41 -25.19 13.61 7.32
C ASP A 41 -23.97 13.49 8.25
N ARG A 42 -24.11 12.69 9.30
CA ARG A 42 -22.99 12.30 10.17
C ARG A 42 -22.09 11.33 9.41
N ARG A 43 -21.47 11.80 8.35
CA ARG A 43 -20.31 11.07 7.84
C ARG A 43 -19.30 11.05 8.97
N ILE A 44 -19.07 9.86 9.48
CA ILE A 44 -17.96 9.62 10.43
C ILE A 44 -16.71 10.10 9.69
N ARG A 45 -16.24 11.30 10.07
CA ARG A 45 -14.98 11.78 9.50
C ARG A 45 -13.89 10.81 9.94
N PRO A 46 -12.91 10.50 9.08
CA PRO A 46 -11.77 9.66 9.49
C PRO A 46 -11.08 10.16 10.76
N GLU A 47 -11.24 11.45 11.08
CA GLU A 47 -10.74 12.13 12.27
C GLU A 47 -11.47 11.70 13.56
N ASP A 48 -12.73 11.20 13.45
CA ASP A 48 -13.53 10.76 14.60
C ASP A 48 -13.17 9.33 15.05
N VAL A 49 -12.36 8.61 14.28
CA VAL A 49 -11.89 7.27 14.68
C VAL A 49 -10.80 7.42 15.74
N ASN A 50 -11.07 6.92 16.94
CA ASN A 50 -10.09 6.90 18.02
C ASN A 50 -8.92 5.98 17.66
N ARG A 51 -7.88 6.58 17.10
CA ARG A 51 -6.67 5.88 16.63
C ARG A 51 -6.00 5.07 17.75
N SER A 52 -5.94 5.62 18.95
CA SER A 52 -5.35 4.92 20.10
C SER A 52 -6.15 3.68 20.45
N GLY A 53 -7.49 3.72 20.34
CA GLY A 53 -8.34 2.56 20.54
C GLY A 53 -8.10 1.46 19.51
N VAL A 54 -7.98 1.84 18.23
CA VAL A 54 -7.68 0.88 17.15
C VAL A 54 -6.31 0.24 17.37
N LEU A 55 -5.28 1.04 17.68
CA LEU A 55 -3.93 0.54 17.95
C LEU A 55 -3.92 -0.40 19.15
N PHE A 56 -4.64 -0.07 20.23
CA PHE A 56 -4.75 -0.93 21.39
C PHE A 56 -5.37 -2.29 21.05
N VAL A 57 -6.49 -2.29 20.32
CA VAL A 57 -7.15 -3.54 19.89
C VAL A 57 -6.23 -4.39 19.02
N LEU A 58 -5.56 -3.79 18.02
CA LEU A 58 -4.62 -4.51 17.15
C LEU A 58 -3.43 -5.07 17.91
N THR A 59 -2.91 -4.32 18.89
CA THR A 59 -1.79 -4.79 19.74
C THR A 59 -2.21 -5.96 20.61
N VAL A 60 -3.38 -5.89 21.24
CA VAL A 60 -3.91 -7.01 22.06
C VAL A 60 -4.18 -8.23 21.17
N LEU A 61 -4.76 -8.02 19.98
CA LEU A 61 -5.04 -9.09 19.03
C LEU A 61 -3.76 -9.81 18.54
N ALA A 62 -2.65 -9.10 18.42
CA ALA A 62 -1.35 -9.70 18.09
C ALA A 62 -0.68 -10.36 19.28
N LEU A 63 -0.74 -9.73 20.46
CA LEU A 63 -0.03 -10.19 21.66
C LEU A 63 -0.66 -11.44 22.26
N LEU A 64 -1.99 -11.54 22.23
CA LEU A 64 -2.73 -12.67 22.80
C LEU A 64 -2.34 -14.01 22.16
N PRO A 65 -2.40 -14.23 20.83
CA PRO A 65 -1.98 -15.48 20.23
C PRO A 65 -0.48 -15.76 20.39
N ALA A 66 0.38 -14.74 20.40
CA ALA A 66 1.81 -14.91 20.63
C ALA A 66 2.07 -15.47 22.03
N VAL A 67 1.43 -14.91 23.08
CA VAL A 67 1.56 -15.39 24.46
C VAL A 67 0.99 -16.81 24.60
N ILE A 68 -0.17 -17.09 23.99
CA ILE A 68 -0.76 -18.43 24.04
C ILE A 68 0.18 -19.47 23.43
N CYS A 69 0.76 -19.17 22.23
CA CYS A 69 1.72 -20.07 21.58
C CYS A 69 2.95 -20.34 22.47
N LEU A 70 3.51 -19.29 23.08
CA LEU A 70 4.66 -19.43 23.99
C LEU A 70 4.32 -20.27 25.23
N LEU A 71 3.18 -20.05 25.85
CA LEU A 71 2.74 -20.82 27.02
C LEU A 71 2.47 -22.28 26.68
N CYS A 72 1.81 -22.55 25.53
CA CYS A 72 1.55 -23.93 25.08
C CYS A 72 2.86 -24.68 24.80
N ASP A 73 3.80 -24.05 24.10
CA ASP A 73 5.07 -24.67 23.76
C ASP A 73 5.90 -24.98 25.02
N TRP A 74 5.98 -24.02 25.95
CA TRP A 74 6.65 -24.24 27.22
C TRP A 74 6.03 -25.39 28.03
N ARG A 75 4.70 -25.48 28.07
CA ARG A 75 4.01 -26.56 28.80
C ARG A 75 4.18 -27.93 28.16
N ILE A 76 4.25 -28.02 26.83
CA ILE A 76 4.35 -29.27 26.07
C ILE A 76 5.81 -29.72 25.96
N ASN A 77 6.71 -28.81 25.58
CA ASN A 77 8.08 -29.14 25.22
C ASN A 77 9.12 -28.74 26.29
N GLY A 78 8.71 -28.05 27.36
CA GLY A 78 9.61 -27.54 28.41
C GLY A 78 10.54 -26.41 27.94
N GLY A 79 10.32 -25.85 26.75
CA GLY A 79 11.15 -24.80 26.16
C GLY A 79 10.50 -24.20 24.91
N ILE A 80 11.23 -23.27 24.25
CA ILE A 80 10.81 -22.62 23.03
C ILE A 80 11.30 -23.47 21.84
N VAL A 81 10.40 -24.27 21.23
CA VAL A 81 10.73 -25.16 20.08
C VAL A 81 10.10 -24.63 18.81
N TRP A 82 8.76 -24.53 18.76
CA TRP A 82 8.02 -24.05 17.59
C TRP A 82 7.40 -22.67 17.79
N SER A 83 7.12 -22.28 19.01
CA SER A 83 6.47 -21.00 19.33
C SER A 83 7.30 -19.78 18.94
N GLY A 84 8.64 -19.94 18.86
CA GLY A 84 9.51 -18.90 18.35
C GLY A 84 9.22 -18.52 16.89
N TYR A 85 8.90 -19.50 16.05
CA TYR A 85 8.52 -19.23 14.65
C TYR A 85 7.17 -18.51 14.58
N ALA A 86 6.19 -18.98 15.35
CA ALA A 86 4.85 -18.40 15.37
C ALA A 86 4.87 -16.96 15.92
N SER A 87 5.52 -16.74 17.08
CA SER A 87 5.62 -15.41 17.68
C SER A 87 6.46 -14.45 16.84
N GLY A 88 7.52 -14.94 16.19
CA GLY A 88 8.31 -14.16 15.24
C GLY A 88 7.49 -13.74 14.01
N ALA A 89 6.67 -14.64 13.46
CA ALA A 89 5.77 -14.32 12.35
C ALA A 89 4.69 -13.28 12.76
N ILE A 90 4.13 -13.41 13.97
CA ILE A 90 3.18 -12.43 14.51
C ILE A 90 3.85 -11.06 14.70
N ALA A 91 5.07 -11.04 15.25
CA ALA A 91 5.84 -9.81 15.42
C ALA A 91 6.16 -9.16 14.06
N LEU A 92 6.55 -9.95 13.06
CA LEU A 92 6.75 -9.47 11.68
C LEU A 92 5.48 -8.86 11.12
N LEU A 93 4.34 -9.57 11.21
CA LEU A 93 3.05 -9.05 10.74
C LEU A 93 2.66 -7.76 11.45
N TYR A 94 2.95 -7.66 12.75
CA TYR A 94 2.73 -6.45 13.53
C TYR A 94 3.57 -5.27 13.01
N VAL A 95 4.84 -5.49 12.72
CA VAL A 95 5.73 -4.46 12.14
C VAL A 95 5.19 -4.01 10.78
N LEU A 96 4.84 -4.94 9.89
CA LEU A 96 4.37 -4.62 8.54
C LEU A 96 3.03 -3.87 8.53
N ALA A 97 2.08 -4.29 9.37
CA ALA A 97 0.71 -3.78 9.30
C ALA A 97 0.41 -2.68 10.33
N VAL A 98 0.93 -2.81 11.56
CA VAL A 98 0.54 -1.96 12.70
C VAL A 98 1.54 -0.84 12.95
N LEU A 99 2.84 -1.08 12.75
CA LEU A 99 3.87 -0.07 12.99
C LEU A 99 3.62 1.24 12.21
N PRO A 100 3.25 1.25 10.92
CA PRO A 100 2.94 2.48 10.20
C PRO A 100 1.77 3.24 10.82
N LEU A 101 0.80 2.55 11.43
CA LEU A 101 -0.35 3.16 12.09
C LEU A 101 0.02 3.92 13.37
N TRP A 102 1.20 3.72 13.95
CA TRP A 102 1.69 4.48 15.11
C TRP A 102 2.05 5.93 14.76
N PHE A 103 2.29 6.21 13.48
CA PHE A 103 2.70 7.52 12.99
C PHE A 103 1.52 8.26 12.37
N ARG A 104 1.40 9.55 12.66
CA ARG A 104 0.31 10.40 12.11
C ARG A 104 0.36 10.54 10.59
N HIS A 105 1.57 10.59 10.05
CA HIS A 105 1.87 10.69 8.62
C HIS A 105 2.95 9.67 8.27
N PRO A 106 2.59 8.39 8.08
CA PRO A 106 3.56 7.37 7.71
C PRO A 106 4.12 7.69 6.32
N ASN A 107 5.44 7.83 6.22
CA ASN A 107 6.11 8.03 4.95
C ASN A 107 6.45 6.66 4.34
N PRO A 108 5.82 6.24 3.24
CA PRO A 108 6.02 4.91 2.67
C PRO A 108 7.47 4.68 2.22
N VAL A 109 8.20 5.74 1.87
CA VAL A 109 9.61 5.67 1.46
C VAL A 109 10.51 5.16 2.59
N ILE A 110 10.14 5.38 3.86
CA ILE A 110 10.89 4.91 5.02
C ILE A 110 10.38 3.55 5.47
N PHE A 111 9.06 3.34 5.51
CA PHE A 111 8.48 2.11 6.03
C PHE A 111 8.75 0.91 5.15
N VAL A 112 8.71 1.05 3.82
CA VAL A 112 8.97 -0.07 2.90
C VAL A 112 10.37 -0.66 3.08
N PRO A 113 11.48 0.10 3.13
CA PRO A 113 12.80 -0.46 3.48
C PRO A 113 12.83 -1.12 4.86
N VAL A 114 12.18 -0.52 5.88
CA VAL A 114 12.11 -1.09 7.23
C VAL A 114 11.41 -2.45 7.22
N ASP A 115 10.34 -2.59 6.45
CA ASP A 115 9.60 -3.84 6.28
C ASP A 115 10.49 -4.94 5.70
N PHE A 116 11.29 -4.64 4.67
CA PHE A 116 12.23 -5.61 4.09
C PHE A 116 13.37 -5.97 5.04
N VAL A 117 13.84 -5.03 5.86
CA VAL A 117 14.82 -5.33 6.92
C VAL A 117 14.18 -6.26 7.96
N ALA A 118 12.95 -6.01 8.38
CA ALA A 118 12.24 -6.88 9.33
C ALA A 118 12.04 -8.29 8.77
N ILE A 119 11.68 -8.43 7.49
CA ILE A 119 11.59 -9.72 6.79
C ILE A 119 12.96 -10.41 6.81
N GLY A 120 14.04 -9.71 6.48
CA GLY A 120 15.40 -10.24 6.49
C GLY A 120 15.81 -10.73 7.88
N LEU A 121 15.51 -9.97 8.93
CA LEU A 121 15.79 -10.37 10.32
C LEU A 121 15.00 -11.61 10.74
N TYR A 122 13.74 -11.71 10.34
CA TYR A 122 12.93 -12.90 10.60
C TYR A 122 13.48 -14.14 9.88
N LEU A 123 13.87 -14.01 8.61
CA LEU A 123 14.49 -15.11 7.85
C LEU A 123 15.86 -15.51 8.44
N LEU A 124 16.63 -14.55 8.95
CA LEU A 124 17.86 -14.83 9.68
C LEU A 124 17.59 -15.64 10.97
N TYR A 125 16.56 -15.23 11.72
CA TYR A 125 16.14 -15.99 12.91
C TYR A 125 15.75 -17.43 12.55
N VAL A 126 14.93 -17.62 11.50
CA VAL A 126 14.56 -18.97 11.03
C VAL A 126 15.78 -19.79 10.64
N ASN A 127 16.74 -19.19 9.90
CA ASN A 127 17.96 -19.87 9.50
C ASN A 127 18.82 -20.30 10.70
N LEU A 128 18.96 -19.45 11.72
CA LEU A 128 19.68 -19.77 12.95
C LEU A 128 18.97 -20.86 13.77
N ALA A 129 17.66 -20.78 13.89
CA ALA A 129 16.85 -21.72 14.66
C ALA A 129 16.79 -23.12 14.00
N THR A 130 16.87 -23.18 12.66
CA THR A 130 16.93 -24.47 11.91
C THR A 130 18.36 -25.00 11.71
N GLY A 131 19.39 -24.25 12.13
CA GLY A 131 20.79 -24.60 11.86
C GLY A 131 21.16 -24.57 10.37
N GLY A 132 20.36 -23.86 9.55
CA GLY A 132 20.56 -23.76 8.11
C GLY A 132 21.72 -22.83 7.72
N HIS A 133 22.19 -22.94 6.49
CA HIS A 133 23.23 -22.07 5.92
C HIS A 133 22.73 -21.35 4.66
N TRP A 134 21.41 -21.35 4.41
CA TRP A 134 20.80 -20.81 3.20
C TRP A 134 20.54 -19.28 3.25
N PHE A 135 20.66 -18.66 4.42
CA PHE A 135 20.34 -17.24 4.57
C PHE A 135 21.24 -16.34 3.71
N LEU A 136 22.56 -16.46 3.84
CA LEU A 136 23.51 -15.63 3.09
C LEU A 136 23.58 -15.96 1.61
N SER A 137 23.38 -17.23 1.24
CA SER A 137 23.48 -17.67 -0.15
C SER A 137 22.18 -17.42 -0.94
N PHE A 138 21.02 -17.39 -0.27
CA PHE A 138 19.72 -17.28 -0.95
C PHE A 138 18.85 -16.15 -0.37
N ALA A 139 18.47 -16.22 0.93
CA ALA A 139 17.46 -15.33 1.46
C ALA A 139 17.89 -13.86 1.47
N PHE A 140 19.13 -13.57 1.90
CA PHE A 140 19.64 -12.21 1.98
C PHE A 140 19.73 -11.51 0.60
N PRO A 141 20.32 -12.10 -0.45
CA PRO A 141 20.37 -11.47 -1.76
C PRO A 141 18.99 -11.34 -2.41
N VAL A 142 18.08 -12.31 -2.21
CA VAL A 142 16.72 -12.25 -2.76
C VAL A 142 15.91 -11.14 -2.09
N THR A 143 15.86 -11.13 -0.75
CA THR A 143 15.10 -10.09 -0.01
C THR A 143 15.70 -8.71 -0.23
N GLY A 144 17.04 -8.61 -0.31
CA GLY A 144 17.73 -7.36 -0.61
C GLY A 144 17.40 -6.83 -2.00
N ALA A 145 17.46 -7.68 -3.02
CA ALA A 145 17.16 -7.28 -4.41
C ALA A 145 15.68 -6.87 -4.59
N ILE A 146 14.73 -7.64 -4.04
CA ILE A 146 13.30 -7.29 -4.06
C ILE A 146 13.07 -6.00 -3.26
N GLY A 147 13.67 -5.90 -2.07
CA GLY A 147 13.54 -4.74 -1.20
C GLY A 147 14.06 -3.46 -1.86
N LEU A 148 15.20 -3.51 -2.54
CA LEU A 148 15.75 -2.39 -3.30
C LEU A 148 14.84 -1.99 -4.46
N LEU A 149 14.35 -2.96 -5.25
CA LEU A 149 13.44 -2.67 -6.36
C LEU A 149 12.15 -2.00 -5.89
N VAL A 150 11.47 -2.60 -4.89
CA VAL A 150 10.20 -2.07 -4.38
C VAL A 150 10.41 -0.71 -3.71
N SER A 151 11.46 -0.54 -2.90
CA SER A 151 11.79 0.73 -2.26
C SER A 151 12.11 1.83 -3.28
N ALA A 152 12.84 1.49 -4.34
CA ALA A 152 13.12 2.43 -5.44
C ALA A 152 11.82 2.82 -6.17
N MET A 153 10.94 1.87 -6.48
CA MET A 153 9.64 2.15 -7.10
C MET A 153 8.77 3.06 -6.22
N VAL A 154 8.69 2.77 -4.92
CA VAL A 154 7.93 3.59 -3.96
C VAL A 154 8.53 4.99 -3.84
N ALA A 155 9.84 5.12 -3.75
CA ALA A 155 10.51 6.40 -3.71
C ALA A 155 10.27 7.21 -4.99
N LEU A 156 10.43 6.60 -6.17
CA LEU A 156 10.20 7.25 -7.45
C LEU A 156 8.74 7.70 -7.60
N THR A 157 7.77 6.87 -7.22
CA THR A 157 6.34 7.23 -7.28
C THR A 157 5.97 8.31 -6.26
N HIS A 158 6.67 8.37 -5.12
CA HIS A 158 6.41 9.38 -4.09
C HIS A 158 6.98 10.76 -4.48
N TYR A 159 8.19 10.81 -5.04
CA TYR A 159 8.85 12.07 -5.39
C TYR A 159 8.59 12.55 -6.81
N LEU A 160 8.34 11.66 -7.77
CA LEU A 160 8.01 12.06 -9.14
C LEU A 160 6.48 12.12 -9.31
N HIS A 161 5.97 13.34 -9.50
CA HIS A 161 4.53 13.59 -9.71
C HIS A 161 4.06 13.25 -11.14
N SER A 162 4.97 12.90 -12.05
CA SER A 162 4.64 12.56 -13.45
C SER A 162 5.48 11.37 -13.92
N GLY A 163 4.91 10.56 -14.81
CA GLY A 163 5.64 9.45 -15.43
C GLY A 163 5.49 8.11 -14.72
N TYR A 164 4.42 7.89 -13.96
CA TYR A 164 4.16 6.61 -13.28
C TYR A 164 4.24 5.39 -14.20
N LEU A 165 3.79 5.53 -15.46
CA LEU A 165 3.83 4.44 -16.44
C LEU A 165 5.26 3.98 -16.75
N TYR A 166 6.24 4.91 -16.75
CA TYR A 166 7.65 4.56 -16.94
C TYR A 166 8.19 3.81 -15.72
N ILE A 167 7.82 4.24 -14.50
CA ILE A 167 8.26 3.61 -13.25
C ILE A 167 7.72 2.19 -13.17
N TYR A 168 6.41 2.00 -13.39
CA TYR A 168 5.80 0.67 -13.36
C TYR A 168 6.28 -0.21 -14.53
N GLY A 169 6.45 0.35 -15.72
CA GLY A 169 7.00 -0.37 -16.87
C GLY A 169 8.42 -0.86 -16.62
N GLY A 170 9.29 0.01 -16.12
CA GLY A 170 10.65 -0.35 -15.71
C GLY A 170 10.67 -1.37 -14.58
N GLY A 171 9.80 -1.18 -13.56
CA GLY A 171 9.63 -2.10 -12.43
C GLY A 171 9.22 -3.51 -12.85
N LEU A 172 8.32 -3.64 -13.83
CA LEU A 172 7.92 -4.95 -14.39
C LEU A 172 9.07 -5.65 -15.11
N ILE A 173 9.85 -4.92 -15.90
CA ILE A 173 11.02 -5.48 -16.60
C ILE A 173 12.06 -5.95 -15.59
N LEU A 174 12.40 -5.13 -14.60
CA LEU A 174 13.35 -5.49 -13.55
C LEU A 174 12.82 -6.62 -12.67
N GLY A 175 11.51 -6.65 -12.36
CA GLY A 175 10.86 -7.73 -11.63
C GLY A 175 10.94 -9.07 -12.38
N GLY A 176 10.77 -9.06 -13.69
CA GLY A 176 11.02 -10.22 -14.54
C GLY A 176 12.49 -10.68 -14.48
N GLY A 177 13.43 -9.74 -14.48
CA GLY A 177 14.86 -10.03 -14.30
C GLY A 177 15.18 -10.61 -12.93
N LEU A 178 14.50 -10.14 -11.86
CA LEU A 178 14.63 -10.72 -10.52
C LEU A 178 14.19 -12.18 -10.45
N ALA A 179 13.20 -12.60 -11.24
CA ALA A 179 12.80 -14.01 -11.30
C ALA A 179 13.95 -14.91 -11.79
N VAL A 180 14.74 -14.43 -12.74
CA VAL A 180 15.95 -15.15 -13.22
C VAL A 180 17.01 -15.22 -12.11
N LEU A 181 17.22 -14.11 -11.39
CA LEU A 181 18.14 -14.07 -10.26
C LEU A 181 17.71 -15.06 -9.16
N ILE A 182 16.42 -15.11 -8.84
CA ILE A 182 15.86 -16.02 -7.83
C ILE A 182 16.12 -17.48 -8.24
N GLU A 183 15.81 -17.85 -9.48
CA GLU A 183 16.04 -19.21 -9.97
C GLU A 183 17.53 -19.56 -9.96
N PHE A 184 18.40 -18.63 -10.37
CA PHE A 184 19.85 -18.81 -10.31
C PHE A 184 20.32 -19.10 -8.86
N LEU A 185 19.89 -18.28 -7.89
CA LEU A 185 20.27 -18.46 -6.48
C LEU A 185 19.66 -19.73 -5.86
N LEU A 186 18.45 -20.11 -6.26
CA LEU A 186 17.84 -21.38 -5.86
C LEU A 186 18.66 -22.56 -6.35
N ASN A 187 19.04 -22.55 -7.63
CA ASN A 187 19.84 -23.64 -8.21
C ASN A 187 21.24 -23.68 -7.60
N LEU A 188 21.84 -22.53 -7.31
CA LEU A 188 23.15 -22.45 -6.65
C LEU A 188 23.13 -22.96 -5.20
N THR A 189 22.06 -22.65 -4.44
CA THR A 189 21.97 -22.97 -3.01
C THR A 189 21.45 -24.38 -2.76
N PHE A 190 20.43 -24.82 -3.52
CA PHE A 190 19.72 -26.07 -3.27
C PHE A 190 19.98 -27.15 -4.32
N HIS A 191 20.75 -26.84 -5.38
CA HIS A 191 21.13 -27.77 -6.46
C HIS A 191 19.92 -28.48 -7.10
N LEU A 192 18.80 -27.75 -7.24
CA LEU A 192 17.52 -28.32 -7.69
C LEU A 192 17.54 -28.69 -9.19
N HIS A 193 18.09 -27.83 -10.02
CA HIS A 193 18.14 -28.02 -11.48
C HIS A 193 19.42 -27.42 -12.04
N GLN A 194 19.95 -28.00 -13.16
CA GLN A 194 21.12 -27.46 -13.86
C GLN A 194 20.75 -26.42 -14.93
N THR A 195 19.47 -26.27 -15.24
CA THR A 195 18.97 -25.38 -16.30
C THR A 195 17.89 -24.47 -15.76
N PHE A 196 17.80 -23.28 -16.34
CA PHE A 196 16.68 -22.36 -16.09
C PHE A 196 15.41 -22.93 -16.71
N PHE A 197 14.33 -23.01 -15.91
CA PHE A 197 13.10 -23.65 -16.32
C PHE A 197 11.90 -22.72 -16.30
N TRP A 198 11.65 -22.06 -15.17
CA TRP A 198 10.42 -21.28 -14.98
C TRP A 198 10.62 -19.77 -15.05
N SER A 199 11.83 -19.25 -14.84
CA SER A 199 12.09 -17.81 -14.75
C SER A 199 11.93 -17.05 -16.08
N PHE A 200 12.03 -17.76 -17.19
CA PHE A 200 11.79 -17.15 -18.51
C PHE A 200 10.34 -16.71 -18.74
N TYR A 201 9.36 -17.38 -18.11
CA TYR A 201 7.95 -16.99 -18.25
C TYR A 201 7.67 -15.62 -17.60
N PRO A 202 8.00 -15.38 -16.30
CA PRO A 202 7.82 -14.08 -15.71
C PRO A 202 8.73 -13.01 -16.33
N LEU A 203 9.93 -13.37 -16.81
CA LEU A 203 10.77 -12.44 -17.57
C LEU A 203 10.09 -11.98 -18.86
N ALA A 204 9.61 -12.91 -19.68
CA ALA A 204 8.94 -12.58 -20.93
C ALA A 204 7.67 -11.75 -20.69
N ALA A 205 6.85 -12.15 -19.72
CA ALA A 205 5.66 -11.39 -19.33
C ALA A 205 6.01 -9.99 -18.82
N GLY A 206 7.03 -9.86 -17.97
CA GLY A 206 7.50 -8.58 -17.44
C GLY A 206 8.02 -7.65 -18.53
N VAL A 207 8.79 -8.18 -19.48
CA VAL A 207 9.30 -7.41 -20.63
C VAL A 207 8.15 -6.96 -21.53
N ILE A 208 7.24 -7.86 -21.93
CA ILE A 208 6.11 -7.51 -22.81
C ILE A 208 5.21 -6.46 -22.17
N LEU A 209 4.77 -6.69 -20.92
CA LEU A 209 3.90 -5.76 -20.21
C LEU A 209 4.62 -4.44 -19.88
N GLY A 210 5.88 -4.51 -19.48
CA GLY A 210 6.68 -3.33 -19.20
C GLY A 210 6.91 -2.45 -20.42
N LEU A 211 7.25 -3.05 -21.57
CA LEU A 211 7.38 -2.32 -22.83
C LEU A 211 6.05 -1.74 -23.29
N MET A 212 4.93 -2.48 -23.11
CA MET A 212 3.59 -1.97 -23.42
C MET A 212 3.28 -0.70 -22.62
N LEU A 213 3.56 -0.69 -21.30
CA LEU A 213 3.36 0.50 -20.47
C LEU A 213 4.24 1.68 -20.89
N ILE A 214 5.50 1.41 -21.27
CA ILE A 214 6.43 2.45 -21.74
C ILE A 214 5.95 3.02 -23.08
N VAL A 215 5.47 2.18 -24.00
CA VAL A 215 4.90 2.64 -25.29
C VAL A 215 3.67 3.50 -25.06
N ILE A 216 2.76 3.09 -24.17
CA ILE A 216 1.58 3.90 -23.77
C ILE A 216 2.02 5.25 -23.17
N ALA A 217 3.09 5.27 -22.39
CA ALA A 217 3.62 6.49 -21.79
C ALA A 217 4.16 7.48 -22.84
N ILE A 218 4.82 6.97 -23.90
CA ILE A 218 5.39 7.77 -24.99
C ILE A 218 4.29 8.27 -25.94
N CYS A 219 3.32 7.42 -26.29
CA CYS A 219 2.27 7.74 -27.26
C CYS A 219 1.17 8.61 -26.62
N LYS A 220 1.28 9.94 -26.74
CA LYS A 220 0.27 10.90 -26.22
C LYS A 220 -1.17 10.57 -26.65
N PRO A 221 -1.49 10.29 -27.95
CA PRO A 221 -2.87 10.03 -28.37
C PRO A 221 -3.45 8.77 -27.75
N LEU A 222 -2.63 7.73 -27.55
CA LEU A 222 -3.04 6.48 -26.90
C LEU A 222 -3.34 6.72 -25.41
N ARG A 223 -2.46 7.45 -24.71
CA ARG A 223 -2.64 7.81 -23.30
C ARG A 223 -3.91 8.64 -23.09
N GLU A 224 -4.19 9.62 -23.93
CA GLU A 224 -5.39 10.45 -23.84
C GLU A 224 -6.66 9.65 -24.14
N SER A 225 -6.62 8.74 -25.11
CA SER A 225 -7.74 7.86 -25.44
C SER A 225 -8.09 6.92 -24.26
N LEU A 226 -7.09 6.34 -23.61
CA LEU A 226 -7.27 5.52 -22.42
C LEU A 226 -7.80 6.34 -21.25
N ARG A 227 -7.24 7.54 -21.03
CA ARG A 227 -7.69 8.44 -19.95
C ARG A 227 -9.17 8.84 -20.10
N ARG A 228 -9.62 9.11 -21.31
CA ARG A 228 -11.04 9.41 -21.59
C ARG A 228 -11.96 8.22 -21.35
N LYS A 229 -11.52 7.00 -21.68
CA LYS A 229 -12.34 5.78 -21.50
C LYS A 229 -12.45 5.33 -20.04
N PHE A 230 -11.39 5.53 -19.24
CA PHE A 230 -11.34 5.08 -17.85
C PHE A 230 -11.62 6.19 -16.83
N PHE A 231 -11.99 7.39 -17.28
CA PHE A 231 -12.31 8.56 -16.42
C PHE A 231 -11.20 8.91 -15.40
N LEU A 232 -9.95 8.69 -15.75
CA LEU A 232 -8.75 8.95 -14.93
C LEU A 232 -8.10 10.29 -15.29
#